data_fca5db7f8490445b5355c4c147f11bd0
#
_entry.id   fca5db7f8490445b5355c4c147f11bd0
#
_cell.length_a   1.000
_cell.length_b   1.000
_cell.length_c   1.000
_cell.angle_alpha   90.00
_cell.angle_beta   90.00
_cell.angle_gamma   90.00
#
_symmetry.space_group_name_H-M   'P 1'
#
loop_
_entity.id
_entity.type
_entity.pdbx_description
1 polymer ?
#
loop_
_entity_poly.entity_id
_entity_poly.type
_entity_poly.pdbx_seq_one_letter_code
_entity_poly.pdbx_strand_id
1 'polypeptide(L)'
;MQETDSGAGPRTLRRGLMVLAALRDQGPRGLSVTDIARQTGIQRPTIYRLLAALLDAGLVVPLRGTKKYRTQLAADADLAAPDPRVRQMLPVLRRLADRTGDAVFLVVRDGDDSVSLHREIGSYPVQILATYAGKRQPLGVGSGGMALLAALPDEIAHAIVQRNSGRLDEYGGMTPQEMHRLIENTRARGYSVVGNHAVRGALGVGCALLDAQGAPVLAVSVTAIIDRMPAQRQREIAGWIGAELARLAPKA
;
A
#
# COMPACT_ATOMS: atom_id res chain seq x y z
N MET A 1 19.13 40.81 -16.40
CA MET A 1 17.80 40.25 -16.11
C MET A 1 18.05 38.87 -15.54
N GLN A 2 18.10 38.77 -14.20
CA GLN A 2 18.44 37.54 -13.47
C GLN A 2 17.17 36.69 -13.40
N GLU A 3 17.23 35.50 -14.02
CA GLU A 3 16.21 34.47 -13.82
C GLU A 3 16.26 33.98 -12.36
N THR A 4 15.20 34.26 -11.65
CA THR A 4 14.95 33.76 -10.29
C THR A 4 14.80 32.24 -10.33
N ASP A 5 15.85 31.51 -9.88
CA ASP A 5 15.84 30.06 -9.63
C ASP A 5 14.93 29.74 -8.40
N SER A 6 13.63 29.63 -8.63
CA SER A 6 12.64 29.26 -7.62
C SER A 6 12.48 27.74 -7.50
N GLY A 7 13.54 27.04 -7.11
CA GLY A 7 13.52 25.60 -6.86
C GLY A 7 14.14 25.28 -5.51
N ALA A 8 13.35 25.23 -4.45
CA ALA A 8 13.80 24.85 -3.11
C ALA A 8 14.35 23.41 -3.10
N GLY A 9 15.67 23.26 -2.94
CA GLY A 9 16.35 21.98 -2.71
C GLY A 9 17.74 21.87 -3.35
N PRO A 10 18.61 20.96 -2.84
CA PRO A 10 19.95 20.77 -3.38
C PRO A 10 19.90 20.34 -4.86
N ARG A 11 20.65 21.00 -5.72
CA ARG A 11 20.72 20.76 -7.17
C ARG A 11 21.01 19.30 -7.52
N THR A 12 21.85 18.63 -6.73
CA THR A 12 22.20 17.20 -6.92
C THR A 12 20.99 16.29 -6.66
N LEU A 13 20.22 16.53 -5.60
CA LEU A 13 19.01 15.77 -5.29
C LEU A 13 17.97 15.94 -6.42
N ARG A 14 17.74 17.15 -6.88
CA ARG A 14 16.81 17.41 -7.99
C ARG A 14 17.22 16.64 -9.25
N ARG A 15 18.50 16.61 -9.60
CA ARG A 15 19.00 15.86 -10.75
C ARG A 15 18.84 14.34 -10.55
N GLY A 16 19.06 13.83 -9.34
CA GLY A 16 18.81 12.41 -9.01
C GLY A 16 17.32 12.04 -9.19
N LEU A 17 16.41 12.89 -8.71
CA LEU A 17 14.98 12.71 -8.89
C LEU A 17 14.55 12.78 -10.36
N MET A 18 15.16 13.64 -11.18
CA MET A 18 14.91 13.67 -12.63
C MET A 18 15.31 12.37 -13.32
N VAL A 19 16.45 11.78 -12.93
CA VAL A 19 16.88 10.46 -13.46
C VAL A 19 15.89 9.37 -13.07
N LEU A 20 15.46 9.35 -11.81
CA LEU A 20 14.45 8.38 -11.34
C LEU A 20 13.11 8.54 -12.07
N ALA A 21 12.64 9.77 -12.28
CA ALA A 21 11.42 10.05 -13.00
C ALA A 21 11.49 9.53 -14.45
N ALA A 22 12.58 9.84 -15.18
CA ALA A 22 12.80 9.36 -16.54
C ALA A 22 12.79 7.82 -16.63
N LEU A 23 13.45 7.15 -15.67
CA LEU A 23 13.47 5.68 -15.59
C LEU A 23 12.08 5.10 -15.27
N ARG A 24 11.32 5.75 -14.39
CA ARG A 24 9.95 5.35 -14.05
C ARG A 24 9.02 5.47 -15.26
N ASP A 25 9.07 6.57 -15.97
CA ASP A 25 8.19 6.85 -17.12
C ASP A 25 8.46 5.88 -18.29
N GLN A 26 9.69 5.35 -18.41
CA GLN A 26 10.04 4.31 -19.38
C GLN A 26 9.63 2.91 -18.94
N GLY A 27 9.44 2.68 -17.66
CA GLY A 27 8.99 1.39 -17.11
C GLY A 27 10.02 0.26 -17.28
N PRO A 28 9.55 -1.00 -17.51
CA PRO A 28 10.40 -2.20 -17.50
C PRO A 28 11.43 -2.24 -18.64
N ARG A 29 11.25 -1.50 -19.73
CA ARG A 29 12.19 -1.44 -20.86
C ARG A 29 13.52 -0.77 -20.49
N GLY A 30 13.52 0.03 -19.42
CA GLY A 30 14.69 0.77 -18.96
C GLY A 30 15.27 1.73 -19.99
N LEU A 31 16.19 2.58 -19.54
CA LEU A 31 16.91 3.56 -20.37
C LEU A 31 18.41 3.31 -20.30
N SER A 32 19.10 3.55 -21.43
CA SER A 32 20.55 3.70 -21.45
C SER A 32 20.96 5.08 -20.89
N VAL A 33 22.24 5.21 -20.49
CA VAL A 33 22.78 6.53 -20.05
C VAL A 33 22.60 7.60 -21.13
N THR A 34 22.68 7.21 -22.40
CA THR A 34 22.46 8.12 -23.54
C THR A 34 21.01 8.62 -23.61
N ASP A 35 20.05 7.71 -23.38
CA ASP A 35 18.62 8.06 -23.40
C ASP A 35 18.25 8.95 -22.19
N ILE A 36 18.81 8.65 -21.02
CA ILE A 36 18.66 9.46 -19.82
C ILE A 36 19.22 10.87 -20.06
N ALA A 37 20.41 10.98 -20.66
CA ALA A 37 21.02 12.28 -20.98
C ALA A 37 20.15 13.11 -21.92
N ARG A 38 19.57 12.46 -22.94
CA ARG A 38 18.68 13.12 -23.91
C ARG A 38 17.39 13.61 -23.28
N GLN A 39 16.79 12.82 -22.39
CA GLN A 39 15.51 13.16 -21.74
C GLN A 39 15.65 14.21 -20.63
N THR A 40 16.75 14.14 -19.87
CA THR A 40 16.93 14.99 -18.67
C THR A 40 17.80 16.24 -18.93
N GLY A 41 18.52 16.31 -20.04
CA GLY A 41 19.53 17.34 -20.28
C GLY A 41 20.77 17.26 -19.40
N ILE A 42 20.91 16.19 -18.60
CA ILE A 42 22.04 16.00 -17.68
C ILE A 42 23.20 15.36 -18.44
N GLN A 43 24.42 15.88 -18.26
CA GLN A 43 25.62 15.34 -18.88
C GLN A 43 25.92 13.91 -18.40
N ARG A 44 26.38 13.02 -19.30
CA ARG A 44 26.65 11.61 -19.02
C ARG A 44 27.54 11.35 -17.78
N PRO A 45 28.66 12.07 -17.54
CA PRO A 45 29.47 11.88 -16.34
C PRO A 45 28.66 12.08 -15.03
N THR A 46 27.76 13.06 -15.02
CA THR A 46 26.88 13.31 -13.88
C THR A 46 25.85 12.20 -13.71
N ILE A 47 25.28 11.69 -14.81
CA ILE A 47 24.34 10.55 -14.77
C ILE A 47 24.99 9.31 -14.18
N TYR A 48 26.22 8.97 -14.57
CA TYR A 48 26.94 7.83 -13.99
C TYR A 48 27.09 7.94 -12.48
N ARG A 49 27.43 9.12 -11.96
CA ARG A 49 27.56 9.37 -10.51
C ARG A 49 26.22 9.27 -9.79
N LEU A 50 25.15 9.79 -10.40
CA LEU A 50 23.79 9.68 -9.86
C LEU A 50 23.29 8.23 -9.87
N LEU A 51 23.52 7.50 -10.97
CA LEU A 51 23.16 6.10 -11.07
C LEU A 51 23.92 5.24 -10.05
N ALA A 52 25.21 5.49 -9.80
CA ALA A 52 25.96 4.78 -8.76
C ALA A 52 25.27 4.95 -7.39
N ALA A 53 24.96 6.18 -6.97
CA ALA A 53 24.28 6.43 -5.70
C ALA A 53 22.86 5.81 -5.65
N LEU A 54 22.14 5.79 -6.76
CA LEU A 54 20.80 5.19 -6.85
C LEU A 54 20.85 3.65 -6.85
N LEU A 55 21.91 3.05 -7.41
CA LEU A 55 22.19 1.62 -7.34
C LEU A 55 22.53 1.19 -5.91
N ASP A 56 23.42 1.94 -5.23
CA ASP A 56 23.79 1.70 -3.83
C ASP A 56 22.59 1.80 -2.89
N ALA A 57 21.68 2.75 -3.17
CA ALA A 57 20.43 2.92 -2.44
C ALA A 57 19.34 1.87 -2.81
N GLY A 58 19.60 0.97 -3.77
CA GLY A 58 18.62 -0.02 -4.22
C GLY A 58 17.43 0.56 -5.01
N LEU A 59 17.51 1.83 -5.44
CA LEU A 59 16.43 2.51 -6.17
C LEU A 59 16.42 2.24 -7.67
N VAL A 60 17.56 1.77 -8.20
CA VAL A 60 17.78 1.46 -9.62
C VAL A 60 18.51 0.13 -9.72
N VAL A 61 18.24 -0.63 -10.78
CA VAL A 61 18.97 -1.88 -11.12
C VAL A 61 19.37 -1.89 -12.58
N PRO A 62 20.51 -2.52 -12.91
CA PRO A 62 20.89 -2.75 -14.30
C PRO A 62 20.04 -3.87 -14.90
N LEU A 63 19.68 -3.75 -16.16
CA LEU A 63 19.01 -4.81 -16.91
C LEU A 63 20.07 -5.77 -17.47
N ARG A 64 20.02 -7.04 -17.04
CA ARG A 64 20.95 -8.10 -17.47
C ARG A 64 21.01 -8.19 -19.00
N GLY A 65 22.20 -8.33 -19.56
CA GLY A 65 22.41 -8.46 -21.01
C GLY A 65 22.25 -7.14 -21.79
N THR A 66 22.07 -6.01 -21.12
CA THR A 66 21.92 -4.71 -21.78
C THR A 66 22.74 -3.63 -21.06
N LYS A 67 22.94 -2.48 -21.71
CA LYS A 67 23.54 -1.27 -21.08
C LYS A 67 22.45 -0.32 -20.56
N LYS A 68 21.32 -0.87 -20.12
CA LYS A 68 20.17 -0.11 -19.64
C LYS A 68 19.98 -0.27 -18.13
N TYR A 69 19.34 0.72 -17.55
CA TYR A 69 18.95 0.76 -16.15
C TYR A 69 17.44 0.90 -16.04
N ARG A 70 16.83 0.32 -15.02
CA ARG A 70 15.44 0.57 -14.67
C ARG A 70 15.33 0.94 -13.19
N THR A 71 14.32 1.70 -12.83
CA THR A 71 14.05 1.93 -11.41
C THR A 71 13.42 0.69 -10.78
N GLN A 72 13.84 0.39 -9.55
CA GLN A 72 13.24 -0.66 -8.74
C GLN A 72 11.91 -0.18 -8.14
N LEU A 73 11.73 1.13 -7.97
CA LEU A 73 10.45 1.73 -7.59
C LEU A 73 9.33 1.48 -8.62
N ALA A 74 9.69 1.16 -9.88
CA ALA A 74 8.72 0.79 -10.92
C ALA A 74 8.55 -0.72 -11.07
N ALA A 75 9.40 -1.53 -10.45
CA ALA A 75 9.33 -2.99 -10.54
C ALA A 75 8.27 -3.58 -9.60
N ASP A 76 7.90 -2.84 -8.56
CA ASP A 76 6.76 -3.21 -7.70
C ASP A 76 5.43 -2.63 -8.21
N ALA A 77 5.48 -1.68 -9.14
CA ALA A 77 4.36 -1.30 -9.99
C ALA A 77 4.53 -2.07 -11.31
N ASP A 78 4.21 -3.34 -11.31
CA ASP A 78 3.91 -4.09 -12.51
C ASP A 78 2.99 -3.21 -13.37
N LEU A 79 3.46 -2.81 -14.58
CA LEU A 79 2.64 -2.06 -15.55
C LEU A 79 1.59 -3.01 -16.20
N ALA A 80 1.07 -3.96 -15.43
CA ALA A 80 -0.27 -4.42 -15.61
C ALA A 80 -1.18 -3.21 -15.47
N ALA A 81 -2.11 -3.04 -16.39
CA ALA A 81 -3.18 -2.05 -16.25
C ALA A 81 -3.65 -2.07 -14.79
N PRO A 82 -3.80 -0.91 -14.13
CA PRO A 82 -4.14 -0.87 -12.70
C PRO A 82 -5.29 -1.83 -12.46
N ASP A 83 -5.12 -2.72 -11.49
CA ASP A 83 -6.09 -3.76 -11.17
C ASP A 83 -7.51 -3.21 -11.34
N PRO A 84 -8.39 -3.86 -12.10
CA PRO A 84 -9.73 -3.33 -12.40
C PRO A 84 -10.50 -2.91 -11.13
N ARG A 85 -10.23 -3.58 -10.01
CA ARG A 85 -10.80 -3.27 -8.69
C ARG A 85 -10.38 -1.88 -8.21
N VAL A 86 -9.16 -1.42 -8.52
CA VAL A 86 -8.73 -0.05 -8.18
C VAL A 86 -9.61 0.97 -8.88
N ARG A 87 -9.86 0.81 -10.19
CA ARG A 87 -10.70 1.73 -10.96
C ARG A 87 -12.12 1.78 -10.41
N GLN A 88 -12.69 0.62 -10.10
CA GLN A 88 -14.03 0.50 -9.53
C GLN A 88 -14.13 1.14 -8.14
N MET A 89 -13.10 0.94 -7.30
CA MET A 89 -13.10 1.36 -5.90
C MET A 89 -12.63 2.80 -5.68
N LEU A 90 -11.93 3.41 -6.63
CA LEU A 90 -11.33 4.73 -6.48
C LEU A 90 -12.33 5.82 -6.00
N PRO A 91 -13.57 5.91 -6.54
CA PRO A 91 -14.56 6.87 -6.02
C PRO A 91 -14.93 6.62 -4.55
N VAL A 92 -15.00 5.36 -4.13
CA VAL A 92 -15.29 4.96 -2.74
C VAL A 92 -14.14 5.38 -1.81
N LEU A 93 -12.91 5.07 -2.22
CA LEU A 93 -11.71 5.39 -1.42
C LEU A 93 -11.57 6.89 -1.21
N ARG A 94 -11.82 7.70 -2.26
CA ARG A 94 -11.81 9.17 -2.18
C ARG A 94 -12.87 9.70 -1.21
N ARG A 95 -14.12 9.25 -1.34
CA ARG A 95 -15.19 9.68 -0.40
C ARG A 95 -14.85 9.33 1.04
N LEU A 96 -14.27 8.16 1.29
CA LEU A 96 -13.84 7.77 2.63
C LEU A 96 -12.66 8.61 3.12
N ALA A 97 -11.67 8.90 2.28
CA ALA A 97 -10.55 9.76 2.61
C ALA A 97 -11.00 11.20 2.92
N ASP A 98 -11.87 11.76 2.10
CA ASP A 98 -12.46 13.10 2.33
C ASP A 98 -13.26 13.14 3.64
N ARG A 99 -14.05 12.11 3.91
CA ARG A 99 -14.91 12.05 5.10
C ARG A 99 -14.14 11.83 6.40
N THR A 100 -13.12 10.99 6.37
CA THR A 100 -12.31 10.66 7.56
C THR A 100 -11.17 11.62 7.80
N GLY A 101 -10.65 12.21 6.72
CA GLY A 101 -9.40 12.95 6.70
C GLY A 101 -8.15 12.06 6.78
N ASP A 102 -8.29 10.74 6.90
CA ASP A 102 -7.21 9.79 7.15
C ASP A 102 -6.89 8.95 5.92
N ALA A 103 -5.78 8.18 5.97
CA ALA A 103 -5.36 7.32 4.87
C ALA A 103 -6.29 6.10 4.72
N VAL A 104 -6.74 5.85 3.49
CA VAL A 104 -7.63 4.75 3.10
C VAL A 104 -6.89 3.78 2.19
N PHE A 105 -7.04 2.49 2.43
CA PHE A 105 -6.34 1.45 1.69
C PHE A 105 -7.31 0.47 1.06
N LEU A 106 -7.02 0.07 -0.18
CA LEU A 106 -7.65 -1.05 -0.86
C LEU A 106 -6.72 -2.25 -0.79
N VAL A 107 -7.21 -3.35 -0.25
CA VAL A 107 -6.42 -4.55 0.03
C VAL A 107 -7.13 -5.77 -0.54
N VAL A 108 -6.36 -6.71 -1.09
CA VAL A 108 -6.83 -8.00 -1.56
C VAL A 108 -6.01 -9.12 -0.96
N ARG A 109 -6.55 -10.33 -0.99
CA ARG A 109 -5.82 -11.54 -0.65
C ARG A 109 -5.11 -12.10 -1.88
N ASP A 110 -3.88 -12.57 -1.68
CA ASP A 110 -3.15 -13.37 -2.65
C ASP A 110 -2.40 -14.50 -1.92
N GLY A 111 -2.96 -15.70 -1.97
CA GLY A 111 -2.47 -16.85 -1.19
C GLY A 111 -2.59 -16.60 0.31
N ASP A 112 -1.46 -16.63 1.01
CA ASP A 112 -1.35 -16.39 2.45
C ASP A 112 -0.97 -14.93 2.79
N ASP A 113 -0.92 -14.06 1.77
CA ASP A 113 -0.58 -12.66 1.92
C ASP A 113 -1.80 -11.75 1.68
N SER A 114 -1.72 -10.55 2.19
CA SER A 114 -2.49 -9.40 1.75
C SER A 114 -1.64 -8.52 0.84
N VAL A 115 -2.24 -8.03 -0.24
CA VAL A 115 -1.62 -7.11 -1.20
C VAL A 115 -2.38 -5.79 -1.17
N SER A 116 -1.67 -4.70 -0.93
CA SER A 116 -2.24 -3.36 -1.04
C SER A 116 -2.31 -2.96 -2.51
N LEU A 117 -3.51 -2.75 -3.05
CA LEU A 117 -3.70 -2.35 -4.45
C LEU A 117 -3.64 -0.83 -4.62
N HIS A 118 -4.13 -0.08 -3.63
CA HIS A 118 -4.20 1.38 -3.70
C HIS A 118 -4.22 1.99 -2.31
N ARG A 119 -3.74 3.23 -2.22
CA ARG A 119 -3.82 4.09 -1.05
C ARG A 119 -4.33 5.46 -1.47
N GLU A 120 -5.40 5.93 -0.84
CA GLU A 120 -5.88 7.31 -0.93
C GLU A 120 -5.50 8.05 0.35
N ILE A 121 -5.08 9.31 0.24
CA ILE A 121 -4.60 10.12 1.37
C ILE A 121 -5.65 11.16 1.69
N GLY A 122 -6.07 11.23 2.95
CA GLY A 122 -7.01 12.24 3.41
C GLY A 122 -6.35 13.60 3.71
N SER A 123 -7.15 14.53 4.22
CA SER A 123 -6.75 15.93 4.43
C SER A 123 -6.10 16.20 5.80
N TYR A 124 -6.10 15.23 6.72
CA TYR A 124 -5.48 15.44 8.03
C TYR A 124 -3.96 15.59 7.91
N PRO A 125 -3.31 16.56 8.60
CA PRO A 125 -1.90 16.84 8.42
C PRO A 125 -0.94 15.69 8.71
N VAL A 126 -1.32 14.75 9.60
CA VAL A 126 -0.50 13.58 9.95
C VAL A 126 -1.15 12.34 9.37
N GLN A 127 -0.54 11.74 8.36
CA GLN A 127 -1.03 10.56 7.67
C GLN A 127 -0.21 9.32 8.04
N ILE A 128 -0.90 8.22 8.30
CA ILE A 128 -0.27 6.92 8.52
C ILE A 128 -0.16 6.19 7.18
N LEU A 129 1.01 6.25 6.57
CA LEU A 129 1.29 5.63 5.28
C LEU A 129 1.84 4.21 5.46
N ALA A 130 1.10 3.36 6.18
CA ALA A 130 1.53 2.03 6.59
C ALA A 130 1.89 1.10 5.44
N THR A 131 1.33 1.34 4.24
CA THR A 131 1.56 0.51 3.06
C THR A 131 1.47 1.35 1.78
N TYR A 132 1.86 0.78 0.65
CA TYR A 132 1.81 1.37 -0.69
C TYR A 132 1.32 0.32 -1.70
N ALA A 133 0.95 0.74 -2.91
CA ALA A 133 0.50 -0.17 -3.96
C ALA A 133 1.57 -1.22 -4.29
N GLY A 134 1.20 -2.49 -4.34
CA GLY A 134 2.09 -3.64 -4.54
C GLY A 134 2.70 -4.21 -3.25
N LYS A 135 2.62 -3.51 -2.11
CA LYS A 135 3.15 -4.02 -0.85
C LYS A 135 2.41 -5.28 -0.43
N ARG A 136 3.19 -6.34 -0.18
CA ARG A 136 2.74 -7.64 0.34
C ARG A 136 3.11 -7.76 1.82
N GLN A 137 2.25 -8.37 2.59
CA GLN A 137 2.49 -8.69 4.01
C GLN A 137 1.63 -9.89 4.41
N PRO A 138 1.99 -10.64 5.48
CA PRO A 138 1.19 -11.76 5.97
C PRO A 138 -0.28 -11.37 6.13
N LEU A 139 -1.19 -12.21 5.67
CA LEU A 139 -2.63 -11.94 5.77
C LEU A 139 -3.02 -11.81 7.25
N GLY A 140 -3.69 -10.71 7.60
CA GLY A 140 -4.09 -10.41 8.97
C GLY A 140 -3.24 -9.37 9.70
N VAL A 141 -2.05 -9.02 9.21
CA VAL A 141 -1.15 -8.06 9.87
C VAL A 141 -1.75 -6.65 9.94
N GLY A 142 -2.41 -6.17 8.90
CA GLY A 142 -3.11 -4.88 8.89
C GLY A 142 -4.63 -5.06 8.94
N SER A 143 -5.37 -3.99 9.25
CA SER A 143 -6.82 -4.05 9.40
C SER A 143 -7.55 -4.53 8.13
N GLY A 144 -7.12 -4.12 6.93
CA GLY A 144 -7.65 -4.66 5.68
C GLY A 144 -7.39 -6.17 5.53
N GLY A 145 -6.15 -6.61 5.78
CA GLY A 145 -5.79 -8.02 5.76
C GLY A 145 -6.51 -8.85 6.82
N MET A 146 -6.72 -8.29 8.02
CA MET A 146 -7.48 -8.94 9.10
C MET A 146 -8.96 -9.09 8.74
N ALA A 147 -9.56 -8.09 8.09
CA ALA A 147 -10.94 -8.19 7.63
C ALA A 147 -11.12 -9.34 6.60
N LEU A 148 -10.14 -9.49 5.68
CA LEU A 148 -10.13 -10.60 4.73
C LEU A 148 -9.92 -11.96 5.41
N LEU A 149 -8.96 -12.06 6.34
CA LEU A 149 -8.64 -13.29 7.06
C LEU A 149 -9.83 -13.77 7.92
N ALA A 150 -10.46 -12.86 8.63
CA ALA A 150 -11.60 -13.17 9.49
C ALA A 150 -12.85 -13.60 8.72
N ALA A 151 -12.96 -13.21 7.44
CA ALA A 151 -14.04 -13.63 6.56
C ALA A 151 -13.85 -15.02 5.93
N LEU A 152 -12.68 -15.63 6.11
CA LEU A 152 -12.42 -17.01 5.65
C LEU A 152 -13.00 -18.05 6.60
N PRO A 153 -13.30 -19.28 6.11
CA PRO A 153 -13.59 -20.42 6.97
C PRO A 153 -12.48 -20.67 8.00
N ASP A 154 -12.86 -21.18 9.18
CA ASP A 154 -11.95 -21.37 10.31
C ASP A 154 -10.70 -22.18 9.97
N GLU A 155 -10.87 -23.32 9.32
CA GLU A 155 -9.76 -24.18 8.92
C GLU A 155 -8.76 -23.46 8.03
N ILE A 156 -9.26 -22.65 7.06
CA ILE A 156 -8.42 -21.90 6.13
C ILE A 156 -7.70 -20.77 6.87
N ALA A 157 -8.41 -20.03 7.72
CA ALA A 157 -7.84 -18.94 8.49
C ALA A 157 -6.73 -19.43 9.44
N HIS A 158 -6.99 -20.51 10.19
CA HIS A 158 -6.01 -21.14 11.09
C HIS A 158 -4.78 -21.64 10.32
N ALA A 159 -4.97 -22.33 9.20
CA ALA A 159 -3.87 -22.84 8.38
C ALA A 159 -2.98 -21.69 7.85
N ILE A 160 -3.56 -20.56 7.44
CA ILE A 160 -2.82 -19.37 7.00
C ILE A 160 -2.01 -18.77 8.15
N VAL A 161 -2.60 -18.63 9.34
CA VAL A 161 -1.89 -18.11 10.53
C VAL A 161 -0.69 -19.01 10.86
N GLN A 162 -0.84 -20.32 10.82
CA GLN A 162 0.26 -21.25 11.08
C GLN A 162 1.37 -21.15 10.03
N ARG A 163 1.04 -21.10 8.74
CA ARG A 163 2.07 -20.94 7.69
C ARG A 163 2.80 -19.60 7.77
N ASN A 164 2.14 -18.56 8.23
CA ASN A 164 2.74 -17.23 8.40
C ASN A 164 3.47 -17.05 9.73
N SER A 165 3.40 -17.99 10.67
CA SER A 165 3.89 -17.83 12.05
C SER A 165 5.33 -17.31 12.15
N GLY A 166 6.24 -17.84 11.31
CA GLY A 166 7.64 -17.42 11.29
C GLY A 166 7.89 -16.01 10.72
N ARG A 167 6.87 -15.34 10.18
CA ARG A 167 6.96 -13.99 9.60
C ARG A 167 6.28 -12.93 10.47
N LEU A 168 5.48 -13.35 11.45
CA LEU A 168 4.65 -12.42 12.23
C LEU A 168 5.46 -11.56 13.20
N ASP A 169 6.59 -12.05 13.68
CA ASP A 169 7.45 -11.34 14.62
C ASP A 169 7.98 -10.01 14.05
N GLU A 170 8.19 -9.93 12.74
CA GLU A 170 8.60 -8.70 12.04
C GLU A 170 7.55 -7.58 12.14
N TYR A 171 6.33 -7.91 12.55
CA TYR A 171 5.19 -6.99 12.62
C TYR A 171 4.80 -6.71 14.08
N GLY A 172 5.69 -6.03 14.80
CA GLY A 172 5.45 -5.59 16.17
C GLY A 172 5.35 -6.72 17.19
N GLY A 173 6.00 -7.86 16.91
CA GLY A 173 5.96 -9.04 17.79
C GLY A 173 4.60 -9.75 17.79
N MET A 174 3.83 -9.66 16.71
CA MET A 174 2.54 -10.34 16.58
C MET A 174 2.73 -11.86 16.68
N THR A 175 1.88 -12.51 17.46
CA THR A 175 1.91 -13.95 17.66
C THR A 175 0.71 -14.63 16.98
N PRO A 176 0.79 -15.94 16.64
CA PRO A 176 -0.36 -16.71 16.17
C PRO A 176 -1.55 -16.65 17.12
N GLN A 177 -1.32 -16.70 18.43
CA GLN A 177 -2.38 -16.61 19.44
C GLN A 177 -3.09 -15.25 19.39
N GLU A 178 -2.35 -14.17 19.25
CA GLU A 178 -2.93 -12.84 19.11
C GLU A 178 -3.70 -12.70 17.80
N MET A 179 -3.20 -13.29 16.72
CA MET A 179 -3.87 -13.32 15.42
C MET A 179 -5.25 -14.02 15.54
N HIS A 180 -5.33 -15.16 16.22
CA HIS A 180 -6.60 -15.87 16.46
C HIS A 180 -7.58 -15.00 17.26
N ARG A 181 -7.12 -14.35 18.33
CA ARG A 181 -7.93 -13.41 19.10
C ARG A 181 -8.47 -12.25 18.26
N LEU A 182 -7.64 -11.71 17.35
CA LEU A 182 -8.06 -10.65 16.43
C LEU A 182 -9.10 -11.15 15.42
N ILE A 183 -8.99 -12.38 14.92
CA ILE A 183 -10.00 -13.01 14.05
C ILE A 183 -11.34 -13.11 14.77
N GLU A 184 -11.37 -13.68 15.98
CA GLU A 184 -12.58 -13.83 16.80
C GLU A 184 -13.23 -12.45 17.07
N ASN A 185 -12.45 -11.49 17.51
CA ASN A 185 -12.90 -10.12 17.77
C ASN A 185 -13.44 -9.43 16.51
N THR A 186 -12.85 -9.69 15.35
CA THR A 186 -13.29 -9.12 14.06
C THR A 186 -14.64 -9.70 13.67
N ARG A 187 -14.83 -11.00 13.80
CA ARG A 187 -16.10 -11.68 13.54
C ARG A 187 -17.21 -11.22 14.47
N ALA A 188 -16.92 -11.15 15.78
CA ALA A 188 -17.90 -10.69 16.77
C ALA A 188 -18.37 -9.25 16.54
N ARG A 189 -17.48 -8.37 16.03
CA ARG A 189 -17.82 -6.96 15.77
C ARG A 189 -18.35 -6.71 14.35
N GLY A 190 -18.08 -7.60 13.40
CA GLY A 190 -18.37 -7.39 11.97
C GLY A 190 -17.37 -6.48 11.25
N TYR A 191 -16.30 -6.02 11.90
CA TYR A 191 -15.21 -5.23 11.32
C TYR A 191 -13.91 -5.45 12.09
N SER A 192 -12.79 -5.30 11.40
CA SER A 192 -11.46 -5.46 12.01
C SER A 192 -10.98 -4.18 12.68
N VAL A 193 -10.26 -4.33 13.77
CA VAL A 193 -9.48 -3.28 14.43
C VAL A 193 -8.11 -3.84 14.72
N VAL A 194 -7.08 -3.27 14.08
CA VAL A 194 -5.68 -3.69 14.26
C VAL A 194 -4.83 -2.46 14.51
N GLY A 195 -4.03 -2.49 15.56
CA GLY A 195 -3.16 -1.38 15.94
C GLY A 195 -1.79 -1.82 16.44
N ASN A 196 -0.81 -0.92 16.36
CA ASN A 196 0.56 -1.08 16.87
C ASN A 196 1.44 -2.17 16.23
N HIS A 197 0.95 -2.90 15.20
CA HIS A 197 1.71 -3.97 14.57
C HIS A 197 2.49 -3.50 13.34
N ALA A 198 1.82 -3.09 12.27
CA ALA A 198 2.50 -2.60 11.07
C ALA A 198 3.22 -1.25 11.30
N VAL A 199 2.63 -0.36 12.11
CA VAL A 199 3.19 0.92 12.52
C VAL A 199 2.83 1.18 13.98
N ARG A 200 3.82 1.45 14.84
CA ARG A 200 3.60 1.85 16.23
C ARG A 200 2.81 3.17 16.30
N GLY A 201 1.87 3.27 17.25
CA GLY A 201 1.03 4.46 17.41
C GLY A 201 -0.06 4.62 16.35
N ALA A 202 -0.21 3.64 15.45
CA ALA A 202 -1.26 3.61 14.46
C ALA A 202 -2.35 2.59 14.82
N LEU A 203 -3.59 2.90 14.41
CA LEU A 203 -4.72 1.98 14.49
C LEU A 203 -5.53 2.05 13.19
N GLY A 204 -5.88 0.89 12.67
CA GLY A 204 -6.70 0.75 11.47
C GLY A 204 -8.02 0.05 11.76
N VAL A 205 -9.06 0.46 11.03
CA VAL A 205 -10.37 -0.16 10.97
C VAL A 205 -10.61 -0.65 9.54
N GLY A 206 -11.10 -1.89 9.35
CA GLY A 206 -11.29 -2.47 8.03
C GLY A 206 -12.56 -3.31 7.93
N CYS A 207 -13.16 -3.32 6.71
CA CYS A 207 -14.26 -4.21 6.36
C CYS A 207 -13.96 -4.92 5.04
N ALA A 208 -14.38 -6.17 4.92
CA ALA A 208 -14.28 -6.96 3.70
C ALA A 208 -15.56 -6.84 2.87
N LEU A 209 -15.42 -6.81 1.55
CA LEU A 209 -16.48 -7.07 0.60
C LEU A 209 -16.50 -8.57 0.32
N LEU A 210 -17.67 -9.19 0.45
CA LEU A 210 -17.87 -10.60 0.16
C LEU A 210 -18.62 -10.76 -1.16
N ASP A 211 -18.38 -11.85 -1.85
CA ASP A 211 -19.18 -12.26 -3.00
C ASP A 211 -20.51 -12.93 -2.58
N ALA A 212 -21.28 -13.39 -3.56
CA ALA A 212 -22.55 -14.08 -3.32
C ALA A 212 -22.41 -15.42 -2.58
N GLN A 213 -21.22 -16.01 -2.56
CA GLN A 213 -20.88 -17.23 -1.85
C GLN A 213 -20.30 -16.98 -0.46
N GLY A 214 -20.16 -15.69 -0.07
CA GLY A 214 -19.60 -15.28 1.22
C GLY A 214 -18.06 -15.27 1.24
N ALA A 215 -17.39 -15.45 0.10
CA ALA A 215 -15.94 -15.39 0.06
C ALA A 215 -15.43 -13.92 -0.04
N PRO A 216 -14.31 -13.57 0.64
CA PRO A 216 -13.79 -12.21 0.63
C PRO A 216 -13.12 -11.88 -0.71
N VAL A 217 -13.61 -10.84 -1.39
CA VAL A 217 -13.11 -10.34 -2.69
C VAL A 217 -12.03 -9.27 -2.52
N LEU A 218 -12.29 -8.32 -1.63
CA LEU A 218 -11.40 -7.22 -1.29
C LEU A 218 -11.74 -6.68 0.10
N ALA A 219 -10.85 -5.86 0.66
CA ALA A 219 -11.15 -5.09 1.86
C ALA A 219 -10.78 -3.62 1.67
N VAL A 220 -11.53 -2.76 2.36
CA VAL A 220 -11.20 -1.36 2.54
C VAL A 220 -10.88 -1.11 4.00
N SER A 221 -9.81 -0.35 4.26
CA SER A 221 -9.46 0.04 5.63
C SER A 221 -9.04 1.50 5.72
N VAL A 222 -9.30 2.10 6.87
CA VAL A 222 -8.89 3.46 7.24
C VAL A 222 -7.91 3.35 8.38
N THR A 223 -6.78 4.05 8.29
CA THR A 223 -5.73 4.03 9.33
C THR A 223 -5.35 5.44 9.73
N ALA A 224 -5.29 5.69 11.04
CA ALA A 224 -4.87 6.95 11.63
C ALA A 224 -3.98 6.72 12.84
N ILE A 225 -3.47 7.81 13.44
CA ILE A 225 -2.83 7.77 14.76
C ILE A 225 -3.85 7.32 15.80
N ILE A 226 -3.39 6.56 16.80
CA ILE A 226 -4.27 5.88 17.77
C ILE A 226 -5.17 6.86 18.53
N ASP A 227 -4.68 8.06 18.86
CA ASP A 227 -5.45 9.09 19.55
C ASP A 227 -6.64 9.62 18.77
N ARG A 228 -6.63 9.46 17.45
CA ARG A 228 -7.75 9.78 16.57
C ARG A 228 -8.76 8.64 16.39
N MET A 229 -8.51 7.49 17.01
CA MET A 229 -9.30 6.27 16.83
C MET A 229 -9.96 5.79 18.14
N PRO A 230 -10.69 6.64 18.88
CA PRO A 230 -11.50 6.17 20.01
C PRO A 230 -12.59 5.19 19.50
N ALA A 231 -13.09 4.34 20.37
CA ALA A 231 -14.02 3.27 20.02
C ALA A 231 -15.28 3.75 19.27
N GLN A 232 -15.77 4.94 19.58
CA GLN A 232 -16.90 5.54 18.86
C GLN A 232 -16.55 5.79 17.39
N ARG A 233 -15.38 6.42 17.12
CA ARG A 233 -14.93 6.72 15.77
C ARG A 233 -14.63 5.45 14.97
N GLN A 234 -14.12 4.40 15.62
CA GLN A 234 -13.93 3.09 14.97
C GLN A 234 -15.25 2.55 14.43
N ARG A 235 -16.34 2.62 15.21
CA ARG A 235 -17.69 2.19 14.79
C ARG A 235 -18.24 3.05 13.65
N GLU A 236 -18.04 4.36 13.71
CA GLU A 236 -18.45 5.29 12.66
C GLU A 236 -17.75 4.98 11.33
N ILE A 237 -16.42 4.81 11.37
CA ILE A 237 -15.60 4.46 10.19
C ILE A 237 -16.04 3.11 9.63
N ALA A 238 -16.23 2.09 10.47
CA ALA A 238 -16.73 0.79 10.04
C ALA A 238 -18.11 0.90 9.37
N GLY A 239 -19.02 1.69 9.93
CA GLY A 239 -20.32 1.97 9.34
C GLY A 239 -20.23 2.66 7.98
N TRP A 240 -19.32 3.63 7.81
CA TRP A 240 -19.11 4.30 6.53
C TRP A 240 -18.52 3.36 5.48
N ILE A 241 -17.51 2.55 5.85
CA ILE A 241 -16.95 1.54 4.93
C ILE A 241 -18.04 0.54 4.54
N GLY A 242 -18.78 0.00 5.51
CA GLY A 242 -19.84 -0.97 5.28
C GLY A 242 -20.94 -0.43 4.35
N ALA A 243 -21.37 0.82 4.54
CA ALA A 243 -22.35 1.46 3.66
C ALA A 243 -21.87 1.63 2.22
N GLU A 244 -20.60 1.94 2.02
CA GLU A 244 -20.01 2.03 0.67
C GLU A 244 -19.89 0.64 0.01
N LEU A 245 -19.44 -0.37 0.76
CA LEU A 245 -19.30 -1.73 0.25
C LEU A 245 -20.66 -2.38 -0.06
N ALA A 246 -21.69 -2.13 0.74
CA ALA A 246 -23.03 -2.66 0.52
C ALA A 246 -23.64 -2.19 -0.83
N ARG A 247 -23.26 -1.03 -1.33
CA ARG A 247 -23.69 -0.53 -2.66
C ARG A 247 -23.06 -1.30 -3.82
N LEU A 248 -21.97 -2.02 -3.57
CA LEU A 248 -21.22 -2.78 -4.56
C LEU A 248 -21.49 -4.28 -4.48
N ALA A 249 -22.08 -4.74 -3.37
CA ALA A 249 -22.47 -6.12 -3.23
C ALA A 249 -23.48 -6.52 -4.32
N PRO A 250 -23.35 -7.73 -4.92
CA PRO A 250 -24.36 -8.20 -5.85
C PRO A 250 -25.74 -8.13 -5.21
N LYS A 251 -26.70 -7.53 -5.89
CA LYS A 251 -28.09 -7.63 -5.45
C LYS A 251 -28.51 -9.08 -5.55
N ALA A 252 -28.94 -9.65 -4.43
CA ALA A 252 -29.51 -10.99 -4.36
C ALA A 252 -30.70 -11.17 -5.31
#